data_7d08a89ba3dbe0b8dd4eb33d7c86070c
#
_entry.id   7d08a89ba3dbe0b8dd4eb33d7c86070c
#
_cell.length_a   1.000
_cell.length_b   1.000
_cell.length_c   1.000
_cell.angle_alpha   90.00
_cell.angle_beta   90.00
_cell.angle_gamma   90.00
#
_symmetry.space_group_name_H-M   'P 1'
#
loop_
_entity.id
_entity.type
_entity.pdbx_description
1 polymer ?
#
loop_
_entity_poly.entity_id
_entity_poly.type
_entity_poly.pdbx_seq_one_letter_code
_entity_poly.pdbx_strand_id
1 'polypeptide(L)'
;MNARAVRLVGRIPVTLMRANGRTLRALWCWATRRRVGAGPGVETIGYTRGTTAVPIAFAVASLVEMGVVHLLVPWPWLRWTLLSVSLYSVLLLAGWIADRIVHPHLVTRDTVVIRDGFRIVAQIARGDLRQCVPRKRFQPTEGGVVDDVLHLPGPDGTEIDIVLDRPIEVLPPALFEHRRRPMVVRRLALHVDDPSAARAVLAAPAQGPSGLSPSARRATPRNRR
;
A
#
# COMPACT_ATOMS: atom_id res chain seq x y z
N MET A 1 -27.77 -14.07 28.72
CA MET A 1 -26.94 -13.05 28.04
C MET A 1 -25.62 -13.75 27.65
N ASN A 2 -25.39 -14.01 26.34
CA ASN A 2 -24.36 -14.92 25.86
C ASN A 2 -22.95 -14.34 26.05
N ALA A 3 -22.05 -15.08 26.69
CA ALA A 3 -20.65 -14.73 26.91
C ALA A 3 -19.87 -14.36 25.60
N ARG A 4 -20.38 -14.76 24.43
CA ARG A 4 -19.88 -14.35 23.12
C ARG A 4 -20.19 -12.89 22.79
N ALA A 5 -21.38 -12.37 23.17
CA ALA A 5 -21.77 -10.99 22.95
C ALA A 5 -20.94 -10.01 23.79
N VAL A 6 -20.66 -10.36 25.04
CA VAL A 6 -19.84 -9.54 25.95
C VAL A 6 -18.39 -9.44 25.47
N ARG A 7 -17.82 -10.52 24.91
CA ARG A 7 -16.47 -10.49 24.31
C ARG A 7 -16.41 -9.69 23.00
N LEU A 8 -17.51 -9.59 22.26
CA LEU A 8 -17.57 -8.81 21.04
C LEU A 8 -17.60 -7.29 21.36
N VAL A 9 -18.40 -6.89 22.34
CA VAL A 9 -18.53 -5.49 22.76
C VAL A 9 -17.22 -4.96 23.35
N GLY A 10 -16.46 -5.77 24.10
CA GLY A 10 -15.15 -5.37 24.64
C GLY A 10 -14.03 -5.27 23.61
N ARG A 11 -14.18 -5.87 22.41
CA ARG A 11 -13.18 -5.80 21.33
C ARG A 11 -13.35 -4.58 20.42
N ILE A 12 -14.56 -4.02 20.32
CA ILE A 12 -14.86 -2.87 19.47
C ILE A 12 -14.02 -1.63 19.84
N PRO A 13 -13.90 -1.21 21.13
CA PRO A 13 -13.10 -0.04 21.47
C PRO A 13 -11.61 -0.21 21.19
N VAL A 14 -11.05 -1.40 21.36
CA VAL A 14 -9.62 -1.66 21.12
C VAL A 14 -9.30 -1.64 19.61
N THR A 15 -10.19 -2.17 18.78
CA THR A 15 -10.02 -2.11 17.31
C THR A 15 -10.16 -0.70 16.78
N LEU A 16 -11.11 0.08 17.30
CA LEU A 16 -11.26 1.50 16.98
C LEU A 16 -10.06 2.34 17.42
N MET A 17 -9.55 2.12 18.63
CA MET A 17 -8.34 2.80 19.11
C MET A 17 -7.11 2.48 18.23
N ARG A 18 -6.94 1.21 17.85
CA ARG A 18 -5.84 0.80 16.96
C ARG A 18 -6.01 1.36 15.54
N ALA A 19 -7.24 1.44 15.01
CA ALA A 19 -7.53 2.05 13.73
C ALA A 19 -7.20 3.55 13.76
N ASN A 20 -7.66 4.26 14.78
CA ASN A 20 -7.38 5.68 14.96
C ASN A 20 -5.88 5.96 15.12
N GLY A 21 -5.17 5.15 15.90
CA GLY A 21 -3.71 5.28 16.04
C GLY A 21 -2.97 5.10 14.72
N ARG A 22 -3.41 4.18 13.87
CA ARG A 22 -2.87 3.99 12.50
C ARG A 22 -3.14 5.19 11.61
N THR A 23 -4.38 5.69 11.61
CA THR A 23 -4.79 6.88 10.87
C THR A 23 -3.95 8.11 11.24
N LEU A 24 -3.78 8.38 12.53
CA LEU A 24 -2.96 9.49 13.01
C LEU A 24 -1.48 9.32 12.64
N ARG A 25 -0.95 8.11 12.73
CA ARG A 25 0.42 7.81 12.31
C ARG A 25 0.60 8.03 10.80
N ALA A 26 -0.36 7.58 9.98
CA ALA A 26 -0.31 7.79 8.54
C ALA A 26 -0.33 9.28 8.18
N LEU A 27 -1.22 10.06 8.83
CA LEU A 27 -1.29 11.50 8.67
C LEU A 27 0.01 12.19 9.10
N TRP A 28 0.61 11.77 10.21
CA TRP A 28 1.88 12.29 10.67
C TRP A 28 3.02 11.99 9.69
N CYS A 29 3.12 10.74 9.22
CA CYS A 29 4.11 10.35 8.21
C CYS A 29 3.92 11.13 6.91
N TRP A 30 2.67 11.35 6.50
CA TRP A 30 2.36 12.14 5.31
C TRP A 30 2.74 13.62 5.48
N ALA A 31 2.39 14.25 6.61
CA ALA A 31 2.73 15.63 6.91
C ALA A 31 4.26 15.84 6.99
N THR A 32 5.00 14.85 7.50
CA THR A 32 6.46 14.85 7.57
C THR A 32 7.14 14.31 6.31
N ARG A 33 6.37 14.02 5.25
CA ARG A 33 6.85 13.46 3.96
C ARG A 33 7.68 12.17 4.11
N ARG A 34 7.43 11.39 5.16
CA ARG A 34 8.12 10.12 5.42
C ARG A 34 7.39 8.97 4.73
N ARG A 35 8.12 8.19 3.93
CA ARG A 35 7.62 6.93 3.37
C ARG A 35 8.04 5.77 4.26
N VAL A 36 7.08 4.93 4.63
CA VAL A 36 7.32 3.81 5.56
C VAL A 36 8.05 2.67 4.85
N GLY A 37 9.25 2.36 5.32
CA GLY A 37 10.10 1.31 4.76
C GLY A 37 11.02 1.77 3.63
N ALA A 38 10.96 3.05 3.22
CA ALA A 38 11.95 3.62 2.33
C ALA A 38 13.25 3.88 3.11
N GLY A 39 14.39 3.52 2.52
CA GLY A 39 15.71 3.70 3.11
C GLY A 39 16.80 3.48 2.06
N PRO A 40 18.08 3.58 2.45
CA PRO A 40 19.18 3.32 1.54
C PRO A 40 19.06 1.92 0.90
N GLY A 41 19.15 1.83 -0.42
CA GLY A 41 19.02 0.57 -1.17
C GLY A 41 17.60 0.00 -1.29
N VAL A 42 16.57 0.78 -0.94
CA VAL A 42 15.17 0.42 -1.13
C VAL A 42 14.54 1.37 -2.15
N GLU A 43 14.14 0.85 -3.28
CA GLU A 43 13.37 1.59 -4.27
C GLU A 43 11.87 1.50 -3.97
N THR A 44 11.13 2.56 -4.33
CA THR A 44 9.69 2.63 -4.04
C THR A 44 8.90 2.82 -5.31
N ILE A 45 7.83 2.04 -5.48
CA ILE A 45 6.89 2.16 -6.59
C ILE A 45 5.57 2.70 -6.02
N GLY A 46 5.17 3.90 -6.47
CA GLY A 46 3.89 4.51 -6.11
C GLY A 46 2.73 3.85 -6.85
N TYR A 47 1.54 3.93 -6.26
CA TYR A 47 0.29 3.41 -6.85
C TYR A 47 -0.93 4.27 -6.48
N THR A 48 -0.71 5.56 -6.22
CA THR A 48 -1.77 6.47 -5.76
C THR A 48 -2.27 7.43 -6.83
N ARG A 49 -1.63 7.45 -7.98
CA ARG A 49 -2.01 8.35 -9.08
C ARG A 49 -3.44 8.04 -9.55
N GLY A 50 -4.27 9.08 -9.62
CA GLY A 50 -5.68 8.95 -9.97
C GLY A 50 -6.59 8.43 -8.84
N THR A 51 -6.07 7.71 -7.84
CA THR A 51 -6.89 7.12 -6.76
C THR A 51 -7.40 8.14 -5.75
N THR A 52 -6.81 9.32 -5.69
CA THR A 52 -7.11 10.35 -4.67
C THR A 52 -8.17 11.35 -5.12
N ALA A 53 -8.49 11.44 -6.41
CA ALA A 53 -9.42 12.44 -6.94
C ALA A 53 -10.83 12.31 -6.34
N VAL A 54 -11.39 11.11 -6.36
CA VAL A 54 -12.73 10.83 -5.80
C VAL A 54 -12.77 11.08 -4.29
N PRO A 55 -11.86 10.53 -3.46
CA PRO A 55 -11.80 10.84 -2.04
C PRO A 55 -11.67 12.33 -1.72
N ILE A 56 -10.87 13.06 -2.49
CA ILE A 56 -10.74 14.53 -2.31
C ILE A 56 -12.06 15.23 -2.62
N ALA A 57 -12.75 14.86 -3.71
CA ALA A 57 -14.05 15.41 -4.04
C ALA A 57 -15.08 15.17 -2.91
N PHE A 58 -15.09 13.95 -2.33
CA PHE A 58 -15.92 13.65 -1.17
C PHE A 58 -15.54 14.48 0.06
N ALA A 59 -14.26 14.69 0.33
CA ALA A 59 -13.82 15.53 1.44
C ALA A 59 -14.30 16.99 1.26
N VAL A 60 -14.18 17.54 0.04
CA VAL A 60 -14.67 18.89 -0.29
C VAL A 60 -16.18 18.98 -0.14
N ALA A 61 -16.94 18.02 -0.67
CA ALA A 61 -18.40 17.97 -0.52
C ALA A 61 -18.79 17.92 0.96
N SER A 62 -18.12 17.11 1.78
CA SER A 62 -18.38 17.03 3.23
C SER A 62 -18.09 18.34 3.96
N LEU A 63 -17.06 19.09 3.54
CA LEU A 63 -16.76 20.41 4.11
C LEU A 63 -17.85 21.44 3.76
N VAL A 64 -18.36 21.41 2.53
CA VAL A 64 -19.49 22.26 2.10
C VAL A 64 -20.75 21.90 2.90
N GLU A 65 -21.08 20.60 2.99
CA GLU A 65 -22.20 20.10 3.77
C GLU A 65 -22.12 20.53 5.24
N MET A 66 -20.93 20.45 5.83
CA MET A 66 -20.67 20.90 7.20
C MET A 66 -21.01 22.40 7.38
N GLY A 67 -20.67 23.25 6.40
CA GLY A 67 -21.04 24.66 6.37
C GLY A 67 -22.57 24.87 6.34
N VAL A 68 -23.24 24.12 5.47
CA VAL A 68 -24.70 24.14 5.33
C VAL A 68 -25.39 23.69 6.62
N VAL A 69 -24.96 22.61 7.23
CA VAL A 69 -25.46 22.11 8.53
C VAL A 69 -25.27 23.15 9.61
N HIS A 70 -24.15 23.86 9.65
CA HIS A 70 -23.91 24.91 10.61
C HIS A 70 -24.92 26.05 10.52
N LEU A 71 -25.36 26.41 9.33
CA LEU A 71 -26.31 27.49 9.08
C LEU A 71 -27.78 27.08 9.29
N LEU A 72 -28.14 25.85 8.88
CA LEU A 72 -29.54 25.41 8.83
C LEU A 72 -30.03 24.71 10.10
N VAL A 73 -29.15 24.13 10.92
CA VAL A 73 -29.58 23.40 12.10
C VAL A 73 -29.75 24.32 13.30
N PRO A 74 -30.98 24.53 13.77
CA PRO A 74 -31.26 25.47 14.86
C PRO A 74 -30.88 24.93 16.24
N TRP A 75 -30.86 23.59 16.41
CA TRP A 75 -30.56 22.94 17.69
C TRP A 75 -29.05 22.84 17.92
N PRO A 76 -28.49 23.53 18.95
CA PRO A 76 -27.04 23.56 19.16
C PRO A 76 -26.44 22.19 19.38
N TRP A 77 -27.09 21.32 20.17
CA TRP A 77 -26.57 19.97 20.44
C TRP A 77 -26.47 19.10 19.18
N LEU A 78 -27.52 19.16 18.31
CA LEU A 78 -27.54 18.39 17.05
C LEU A 78 -26.49 18.94 16.08
N ARG A 79 -26.39 20.25 15.97
CA ARG A 79 -25.38 20.92 15.14
C ARG A 79 -23.95 20.47 15.52
N TRP A 80 -23.59 20.53 16.80
CA TRP A 80 -22.30 20.14 17.27
C TRP A 80 -22.02 18.62 17.07
N THR A 81 -23.03 17.79 17.24
CA THR A 81 -22.94 16.34 16.98
C THR A 81 -22.64 16.07 15.50
N LEU A 82 -23.44 16.68 14.59
CA LEU A 82 -23.23 16.50 13.14
C LEU A 82 -21.87 17.03 12.69
N LEU A 83 -21.46 18.21 13.16
CA LEU A 83 -20.15 18.78 12.86
C LEU A 83 -19.02 17.85 13.33
N SER A 84 -19.13 17.28 14.52
CA SER A 84 -18.12 16.36 15.06
C SER A 84 -18.02 15.07 14.24
N VAL A 85 -19.16 14.51 13.84
CA VAL A 85 -19.23 13.31 12.99
C VAL A 85 -18.63 13.58 11.61
N SER A 86 -19.00 14.71 10.98
CA SER A 86 -18.48 15.10 9.67
C SER A 86 -16.98 15.34 9.71
N LEU A 87 -16.49 16.08 10.71
CA LEU A 87 -15.06 16.32 10.89
C LEU A 87 -14.28 15.02 11.09
N TYR A 88 -14.83 14.12 11.91
CA TYR A 88 -14.22 12.81 12.13
C TYR A 88 -14.19 11.96 10.83
N SER A 89 -15.24 12.00 10.03
CA SER A 89 -15.29 11.30 8.74
C SER A 89 -14.26 11.84 7.75
N VAL A 90 -14.11 13.15 7.66
CA VAL A 90 -13.07 13.79 6.83
C VAL A 90 -11.67 13.39 7.30
N LEU A 91 -11.44 13.35 8.62
CA LEU A 91 -10.17 12.92 9.20
C LEU A 91 -9.84 11.45 8.85
N LEU A 92 -10.83 10.56 8.93
CA LEU A 92 -10.67 9.15 8.54
C LEU A 92 -10.35 9.02 7.05
N LEU A 93 -11.02 9.79 6.20
CA LEU A 93 -10.79 9.80 4.77
C LEU A 93 -9.38 10.32 4.42
N ALA A 94 -8.98 11.42 5.05
CA ALA A 94 -7.62 11.95 4.92
C ALA A 94 -6.56 10.94 5.37
N GLY A 95 -6.81 10.25 6.48
CA GLY A 95 -5.93 9.19 6.97
C GLY A 95 -5.84 7.98 6.03
N TRP A 96 -6.94 7.60 5.39
CA TRP A 96 -6.94 6.53 4.39
C TRP A 96 -6.12 6.92 3.15
N ILE A 97 -6.26 8.17 2.67
CA ILE A 97 -5.44 8.70 1.56
C ILE A 97 -3.97 8.72 1.98
N ALA A 98 -3.66 9.26 3.15
CA ALA A 98 -2.31 9.34 3.68
C ALA A 98 -1.67 7.95 3.81
N ASP A 99 -2.42 6.95 4.28
CA ASP A 99 -1.94 5.58 4.43
C ASP A 99 -1.45 4.99 3.10
N ARG A 100 -2.17 5.21 2.00
CA ARG A 100 -1.76 4.74 0.67
C ARG A 100 -0.52 5.46 0.14
N ILE A 101 -0.41 6.76 0.41
CA ILE A 101 0.72 7.58 -0.04
C ILE A 101 2.02 7.20 0.71
N VAL A 102 1.93 6.96 2.02
CA VAL A 102 3.10 6.68 2.85
C VAL A 102 3.57 5.23 2.81
N HIS A 103 2.74 4.31 2.28
CA HIS A 103 3.06 2.90 2.13
C HIS A 103 3.15 2.47 0.65
N PRO A 104 4.16 2.93 -0.11
CA PRO A 104 4.39 2.47 -1.48
C PRO A 104 4.78 0.99 -1.51
N HIS A 105 4.77 0.38 -2.69
CA HIS A 105 5.44 -0.89 -2.88
C HIS A 105 6.94 -0.71 -2.70
N LEU A 106 7.61 -1.70 -2.13
CA LEU A 106 9.05 -1.64 -1.85
C LEU A 106 9.78 -2.66 -2.70
N VAL A 107 10.87 -2.24 -3.29
CA VAL A 107 11.79 -3.09 -4.04
C VAL A 107 13.15 -3.02 -3.38
N THR A 108 13.58 -4.13 -2.81
CA THR A 108 14.92 -4.31 -2.24
C THR A 108 15.80 -5.11 -3.20
N ARG A 109 17.02 -5.42 -2.80
CA ARG A 109 17.92 -6.28 -3.59
C ARG A 109 17.34 -7.67 -3.83
N ASP A 110 16.72 -8.24 -2.80
CA ASP A 110 16.32 -9.66 -2.79
C ASP A 110 14.80 -9.86 -2.84
N THR A 111 14.02 -8.83 -2.54
CA THR A 111 12.58 -8.97 -2.33
C THR A 111 11.80 -7.79 -2.88
N VAL A 112 10.64 -8.08 -3.47
CA VAL A 112 9.61 -7.10 -3.83
C VAL A 112 8.44 -7.28 -2.88
N VAL A 113 8.06 -6.21 -2.18
CA VAL A 113 6.94 -6.18 -1.24
C VAL A 113 5.78 -5.38 -1.84
N ILE A 114 4.71 -6.08 -2.18
CA ILE A 114 3.48 -5.49 -2.70
C ILE A 114 2.57 -5.16 -1.53
N ARG A 115 2.10 -3.90 -1.49
CA ARG A 115 1.29 -3.37 -0.39
C ARG A 115 -0.04 -2.81 -0.88
N ASP A 116 -1.03 -2.84 0.00
CA ASP A 116 -2.28 -2.08 -0.11
C ASP A 116 -2.46 -1.29 1.20
N GLY A 117 -2.03 -0.03 1.18
CA GLY A 117 -1.82 0.76 2.38
C GLY A 117 -0.78 0.11 3.30
N PHE A 118 -1.05 0.07 4.59
CA PHE A 118 -0.17 -0.58 5.59
C PHE A 118 -0.11 -2.10 5.47
N ARG A 119 -1.00 -2.72 4.67
CA ARG A 119 -1.11 -4.17 4.54
C ARG A 119 -0.12 -4.71 3.52
N ILE A 120 0.60 -5.75 3.87
CA ILE A 120 1.38 -6.52 2.93
C ILE A 120 0.42 -7.51 2.25
N VAL A 121 0.40 -7.49 0.92
CA VAL A 121 -0.42 -8.35 0.09
C VAL A 121 0.40 -9.51 -0.46
N ALA A 122 1.62 -9.24 -0.92
CA ALA A 122 2.55 -10.24 -1.43
C ALA A 122 3.98 -9.87 -1.10
N GLN A 123 4.81 -10.90 -0.91
CA GLN A 123 6.27 -10.80 -0.85
C GLN A 123 6.85 -11.75 -1.89
N ILE A 124 7.63 -11.22 -2.81
CA ILE A 124 8.16 -11.93 -3.96
C ILE A 124 9.67 -11.92 -3.86
N ALA A 125 10.30 -13.09 -3.86
CA ALA A 125 11.75 -13.14 -4.03
C ALA A 125 12.11 -12.64 -5.43
N ARG A 126 13.09 -11.76 -5.55
CA ARG A 126 13.45 -11.14 -6.82
C ARG A 126 13.88 -12.16 -7.88
N GLY A 127 14.46 -13.28 -7.45
CA GLY A 127 14.81 -14.41 -8.33
C GLY A 127 13.60 -15.16 -8.89
N ASP A 128 12.41 -15.01 -8.31
CA ASP A 128 11.18 -15.63 -8.80
C ASP A 128 10.41 -14.74 -9.79
N LEU A 129 10.90 -13.50 -10.05
CA LEU A 129 10.36 -12.62 -11.07
C LEU A 129 10.84 -13.06 -12.45
N ARG A 130 9.95 -13.66 -13.21
CA ARG A 130 10.23 -14.07 -14.59
C ARG A 130 10.21 -12.90 -15.57
N GLN A 131 9.12 -12.09 -15.48
CA GLN A 131 8.88 -11.03 -16.44
C GLN A 131 7.97 -9.96 -15.84
N CYS A 132 8.24 -8.69 -16.15
CA CYS A 132 7.33 -7.57 -15.93
C CYS A 132 6.92 -6.98 -17.28
N VAL A 133 5.63 -7.07 -17.62
CA VAL A 133 5.09 -6.64 -18.90
C VAL A 133 4.12 -5.49 -18.69
N PRO A 134 4.27 -4.35 -19.38
CA PRO A 134 3.23 -3.33 -19.44
C PRO A 134 1.98 -3.93 -20.10
N ARG A 135 0.88 -3.97 -19.36
CA ARG A 135 -0.39 -4.50 -19.85
C ARG A 135 -1.53 -3.78 -19.17
N LYS A 136 -2.22 -2.94 -19.93
CA LYS A 136 -3.39 -2.24 -19.43
C LYS A 136 -4.60 -3.17 -19.46
N ARG A 137 -5.30 -3.26 -18.31
CA ARG A 137 -6.55 -3.99 -18.16
C ARG A 137 -7.53 -3.14 -17.38
N PHE A 138 -8.76 -3.05 -17.87
CA PHE A 138 -9.84 -2.29 -17.22
C PHE A 138 -10.68 -3.16 -16.28
N GLN A 139 -10.50 -4.48 -16.34
CA GLN A 139 -11.21 -5.45 -15.51
C GLN A 139 -10.22 -6.44 -14.89
N PRO A 140 -10.49 -6.98 -13.67
CA PRO A 140 -11.58 -6.58 -12.76
C PRO A 140 -11.32 -5.22 -12.11
N THR A 141 -12.38 -4.54 -11.65
CA THR A 141 -12.32 -3.25 -10.96
C THR A 141 -12.10 -3.38 -9.46
N GLU A 142 -12.30 -4.56 -8.92
CA GLU A 142 -12.09 -4.88 -7.50
C GLU A 142 -10.79 -5.65 -7.30
N GLY A 143 -10.12 -5.35 -6.18
CA GLY A 143 -8.91 -6.09 -5.78
C GLY A 143 -9.26 -7.51 -5.32
N GLY A 144 -8.55 -8.49 -5.85
CA GLY A 144 -8.79 -9.89 -5.52
C GLY A 144 -7.98 -10.85 -6.39
N VAL A 145 -8.24 -12.15 -6.24
CA VAL A 145 -7.62 -13.19 -7.06
C VAL A 145 -8.67 -13.77 -8.00
N VAL A 146 -8.38 -13.76 -9.29
CA VAL A 146 -9.19 -14.35 -10.36
C VAL A 146 -8.23 -15.12 -11.27
N ASP A 147 -8.52 -16.38 -11.58
CA ASP A 147 -7.74 -17.24 -12.49
C ASP A 147 -6.24 -17.26 -12.16
N ASP A 148 -5.89 -17.49 -10.89
CA ASP A 148 -4.51 -17.50 -10.38
C ASP A 148 -3.75 -16.16 -10.58
N VAL A 149 -4.47 -15.08 -10.84
CA VAL A 149 -3.93 -13.73 -10.98
C VAL A 149 -4.40 -12.86 -9.82
N LEU A 150 -3.48 -12.28 -9.08
CA LEU A 150 -3.79 -11.24 -8.11
C LEU A 150 -4.00 -9.91 -8.84
N HIS A 151 -5.18 -9.34 -8.71
CA HIS A 151 -5.50 -8.02 -9.25
C HIS A 151 -5.49 -6.99 -8.14
N LEU A 152 -4.71 -5.92 -8.32
CA LEU A 152 -4.73 -4.71 -7.49
C LEU A 152 -4.96 -3.51 -8.40
N PRO A 153 -6.22 -3.28 -8.82
CA PRO A 153 -6.56 -2.22 -9.75
C PRO A 153 -6.54 -0.85 -9.08
N GLY A 154 -6.20 0.16 -9.86
CA GLY A 154 -6.51 1.56 -9.59
C GLY A 154 -7.84 1.96 -10.23
N PRO A 155 -8.14 3.28 -10.31
CA PRO A 155 -9.38 3.77 -10.92
C PRO A 155 -9.54 3.37 -12.40
N ASP A 156 -8.41 3.30 -13.11
CA ASP A 156 -8.36 2.97 -14.53
C ASP A 156 -7.91 1.52 -14.79
N GLY A 157 -8.00 0.65 -13.77
CA GLY A 157 -7.60 -0.74 -13.85
C GLY A 157 -6.14 -0.99 -13.46
N THR A 158 -5.47 -1.92 -14.14
CA THR A 158 -4.07 -2.28 -13.90
C THR A 158 -3.21 -1.94 -15.11
N GLU A 159 -1.93 -1.56 -14.91
CA GLU A 159 -1.02 -1.14 -15.97
C GLU A 159 0.14 -2.11 -16.20
N ILE A 160 0.49 -2.93 -15.21
CA ILE A 160 1.58 -3.90 -15.32
C ILE A 160 1.16 -5.29 -14.89
N ASP A 161 1.68 -6.30 -15.60
CA ASP A 161 1.60 -7.70 -15.22
C ASP A 161 2.99 -8.18 -14.78
N ILE A 162 3.07 -8.76 -13.60
CA ILE A 162 4.25 -9.45 -13.09
C ILE A 162 3.99 -10.95 -13.21
N VAL A 163 4.81 -11.63 -13.98
CA VAL A 163 4.78 -13.10 -14.15
C VAL A 163 5.85 -13.71 -13.27
N LEU A 164 5.49 -14.75 -12.55
CA LEU A 164 6.37 -15.44 -11.61
C LEU A 164 6.80 -16.80 -12.18
N ASP A 165 8.04 -17.20 -11.88
CA ASP A 165 8.55 -18.54 -12.19
C ASP A 165 7.93 -19.61 -11.29
N ARG A 166 7.66 -19.24 -10.03
CA ARG A 166 7.03 -20.12 -9.04
C ARG A 166 5.76 -19.49 -8.52
N PRO A 167 4.71 -20.30 -8.22
CA PRO A 167 3.53 -19.79 -7.54
C PRO A 167 3.90 -19.31 -6.14
N ILE A 168 3.31 -18.20 -5.72
CA ILE A 168 3.50 -17.64 -4.39
C ILE A 168 2.17 -17.53 -3.65
N GLU A 169 2.23 -17.56 -2.33
CA GLU A 169 1.10 -17.28 -1.47
C GLU A 169 0.93 -15.76 -1.30
N VAL A 170 -0.29 -15.28 -1.48
CA VAL A 170 -0.67 -13.88 -1.34
C VAL A 170 -1.84 -13.73 -0.38
N LEU A 171 -1.94 -12.59 0.25
CA LEU A 171 -3.08 -12.21 1.11
C LEU A 171 -3.86 -11.10 0.42
N PRO A 172 -4.86 -11.43 -0.43
CA PRO A 172 -5.62 -10.44 -1.18
C PRO A 172 -6.28 -9.42 -0.27
N PRO A 173 -6.54 -8.18 -0.75
CA PRO A 173 -7.32 -7.22 -0.01
C PRO A 173 -8.73 -7.77 0.25
N ALA A 174 -9.26 -7.52 1.44
CA ALA A 174 -10.63 -7.82 1.80
C ALA A 174 -11.17 -6.70 2.68
N LEU A 175 -12.49 -6.46 2.61
CA LEU A 175 -13.15 -5.42 3.40
C LEU A 175 -12.88 -5.60 4.90
N PHE A 176 -12.89 -6.86 5.37
CA PHE A 176 -12.61 -7.20 6.75
C PHE A 176 -11.35 -8.06 6.86
N GLU A 177 -10.44 -7.71 7.75
CA GLU A 177 -9.15 -8.39 7.91
C GLU A 177 -9.28 -9.89 8.25
N HIS A 178 -10.30 -10.26 9.04
CA HIS A 178 -10.56 -11.67 9.39
C HIS A 178 -11.09 -12.52 8.21
N ARG A 179 -11.47 -11.90 7.10
CA ARG A 179 -11.90 -12.59 5.86
C ARG A 179 -10.75 -12.77 4.86
N ARG A 180 -9.59 -12.19 5.12
CA ARG A 180 -8.41 -12.41 4.27
C ARG A 180 -7.98 -13.86 4.39
N ARG A 181 -7.92 -14.54 3.28
CA ARG A 181 -7.43 -15.92 3.19
C ARG A 181 -6.20 -15.95 2.27
N PRO A 182 -5.17 -16.73 2.62
CA PRO A 182 -4.06 -16.95 1.73
C PRO A 182 -4.54 -17.65 0.45
N MET A 183 -4.07 -17.17 -0.69
CA MET A 183 -4.35 -17.74 -2.01
C MET A 183 -3.04 -17.85 -2.78
N VAL A 184 -2.93 -18.87 -3.61
CA VAL A 184 -1.73 -19.09 -4.42
C VAL A 184 -1.94 -18.48 -5.80
N VAL A 185 -0.96 -17.71 -6.28
CA VAL A 185 -1.02 -17.04 -7.58
C VAL A 185 0.27 -17.21 -8.35
N ARG A 186 0.18 -17.14 -9.67
CA ARG A 186 1.32 -17.18 -10.61
C ARG A 186 1.58 -15.85 -11.30
N ARG A 187 0.65 -14.91 -11.16
CA ARG A 187 0.72 -13.61 -11.81
C ARG A 187 0.12 -12.53 -10.91
N LEU A 188 0.67 -11.33 -11.01
CA LEU A 188 0.12 -10.15 -10.35
C LEU A 188 -0.15 -9.08 -11.41
N ALA A 189 -1.34 -8.51 -11.40
CA ALA A 189 -1.74 -7.37 -12.21
C ALA A 189 -1.90 -6.17 -11.27
N LEU A 190 -1.07 -5.14 -11.45
CA LEU A 190 -0.94 -4.04 -10.52
C LEU A 190 -1.21 -2.70 -11.19
N HIS A 191 -1.85 -1.80 -10.45
CA HIS A 191 -1.84 -0.38 -10.72
C HIS A 191 -0.55 0.25 -10.20
N VAL A 192 0.09 1.10 -10.98
CA VAL A 192 1.30 1.84 -10.61
C VAL A 192 1.28 3.26 -11.18
N ASP A 193 1.92 4.20 -10.49
CA ASP A 193 1.93 5.61 -10.89
C ASP A 193 2.69 5.85 -12.20
N ASP A 194 3.76 5.07 -12.43
CA ASP A 194 4.58 5.10 -13.63
C ASP A 194 4.99 3.67 -14.02
N PRO A 195 4.33 3.07 -15.05
CA PRO A 195 4.62 1.73 -15.51
C PRO A 195 6.03 1.54 -16.05
N SER A 196 6.61 2.59 -16.65
CA SER A 196 7.96 2.54 -17.23
C SER A 196 9.03 2.53 -16.15
N ALA A 197 8.91 3.40 -15.15
CA ALA A 197 9.78 3.42 -13.99
C ALA A 197 9.66 2.13 -13.16
N ALA A 198 8.43 1.66 -12.93
CA ALA A 198 8.19 0.41 -12.21
C ALA A 198 8.84 -0.79 -12.91
N ARG A 199 8.71 -0.88 -14.25
CA ARG A 199 9.37 -1.91 -15.03
C ARG A 199 10.90 -1.84 -14.93
N ALA A 200 11.48 -0.64 -15.04
CA ALA A 200 12.93 -0.46 -14.93
C ALA A 200 13.47 -0.94 -13.58
N VAL A 201 12.77 -0.58 -12.49
CA VAL A 201 13.10 -0.99 -11.12
C VAL A 201 12.99 -2.50 -10.92
N LEU A 202 11.94 -3.11 -11.45
CA LEU A 202 11.69 -4.56 -11.33
C LEU A 202 12.63 -5.39 -12.22
N ALA A 203 13.01 -4.88 -13.40
CA ALA A 203 13.91 -5.55 -14.34
C ALA A 203 15.39 -5.38 -14.01
N ALA A 204 15.76 -4.39 -13.18
CA ALA A 204 17.15 -4.19 -12.79
C ALA A 204 17.68 -5.46 -12.10
N PRO A 205 18.83 -5.99 -12.52
CA PRO A 205 19.39 -7.19 -11.89
C PRO A 205 19.64 -6.91 -10.41
N ALA A 206 19.42 -7.92 -9.56
CA ALA A 206 19.84 -7.85 -8.17
C ALA A 206 21.35 -7.55 -8.19
N GLN A 207 21.74 -6.32 -7.85
CA GLN A 207 23.16 -5.98 -7.82
C GLN A 207 23.80 -6.84 -6.75
N GLY A 208 24.58 -7.83 -7.19
CA GLY A 208 25.39 -8.64 -6.29
C GLY A 208 26.25 -7.74 -5.41
N PRO A 209 26.73 -8.21 -4.26
CA PRO A 209 27.63 -7.45 -3.41
C PRO A 209 28.74 -6.91 -4.32
N SER A 210 28.88 -5.56 -4.33
CA SER A 210 29.90 -4.89 -5.13
C SER A 210 31.22 -5.59 -4.90
N GLY A 211 31.64 -6.40 -5.88
CA GLY A 211 32.82 -7.23 -5.77
C GLY A 211 33.99 -6.34 -5.41
N LEU A 212 34.63 -6.63 -4.31
CA LEU A 212 35.99 -6.25 -4.06
C LEU A 212 36.76 -6.54 -5.35
N SER A 213 37.17 -5.48 -6.01
CA SER A 213 37.95 -5.51 -7.25
C SER A 213 39.13 -6.51 -7.08
N PRO A 214 39.33 -7.48 -7.96
CA PRO A 214 40.39 -8.49 -7.80
C PRO A 214 41.82 -7.92 -7.99
N SER A 215 41.99 -6.61 -8.11
CA SER A 215 43.27 -5.99 -8.45
C SER A 215 44.25 -5.81 -7.28
N ALA A 216 43.95 -6.28 -6.06
CA ALA A 216 44.87 -6.16 -4.92
C ALA A 216 45.63 -7.45 -4.58
N ARG A 217 45.61 -8.50 -5.43
CA ARG A 217 46.44 -9.68 -5.26
C ARG A 217 47.57 -9.74 -6.29
N ARG A 218 48.54 -8.86 -6.22
CA ARG A 218 49.93 -9.09 -6.71
C ARG A 218 50.88 -7.98 -6.21
N ALA A 219 51.32 -8.14 -4.99
CA ALA A 219 52.60 -7.60 -4.58
C ALA A 219 53.22 -8.55 -3.57
N THR A 220 53.82 -9.62 -4.08
CA THR A 220 54.79 -10.41 -3.32
C THR A 220 56.06 -9.59 -3.22
N PRO A 221 56.62 -9.27 -2.04
CA PRO A 221 57.94 -8.70 -1.95
C PRO A 221 58.99 -9.77 -2.26
N ARG A 222 59.70 -9.58 -3.35
CA ARG A 222 60.84 -10.37 -3.77
C ARG A 222 62.00 -10.05 -2.80
N ASN A 223 62.27 -10.97 -1.89
CA ASN A 223 63.43 -10.96 -1.03
C ASN A 223 64.73 -10.99 -1.89
N ARG A 224 65.57 -9.97 -1.78
CA ARG A 224 66.97 -10.00 -2.24
C ARG A 224 67.90 -10.01 -1.02
N ARG A 225 68.73 -11.02 -1.05
CA ARG A 225 69.93 -11.15 -0.19
C ARG A 225 70.86 -9.95 -0.32
#